data_1838a337b24cd8b75aa3ff6e3cdb8286
#
_entry.id   1838a337b24cd8b75aa3ff6e3cdb8286
#
_cell.length_a   1.000
_cell.length_b   1.000
_cell.length_c   1.000
_cell.angle_alpha   90.00
_cell.angle_beta   90.00
_cell.angle_gamma   90.00
#
_symmetry.space_group_name_H-M   'P 1'
#
loop_
_entity.id
_entity.type
_entity.pdbx_description
1 polymer ?
#
loop_
_entity_poly.entity_id
_entity_poly.type
_entity_poly.pdbx_seq_one_letter_code
_entity_poly.pdbx_strand_id
1 'polypeptide(L)'
;MKVLVVTETDACCGPMAAAFLSDYSPSIEVVSMGRNPSQSVEFLLVAAMRECLIDLEGYVPKGKDDVGSMDFDVVYECPDMPCPKTLEECRMLRDYVKNEAYLFFRGLIAYGR
;
A
#
# COMPACT_ATOMS: atom_id res chain seq x y z
N MET A 1 5.85 15.78 0.74
CA MET A 1 4.72 15.36 -0.12
C MET A 1 3.93 14.28 0.59
N LYS A 2 2.61 14.42 0.59
CA LYS A 2 1.70 13.44 1.20
C LYS A 2 0.95 12.69 0.11
N VAL A 3 1.00 11.36 0.17
CA VAL A 3 0.34 10.47 -0.81
C VAL A 3 -0.68 9.61 -0.08
N LEU A 4 -1.89 9.56 -0.64
CA LEU A 4 -2.93 8.65 -0.16
C LEU A 4 -3.05 7.49 -1.14
N VAL A 5 -2.91 6.27 -0.63
CA VAL A 5 -3.14 5.04 -1.40
C VAL A 5 -4.54 4.53 -1.08
N VAL A 6 -5.38 4.36 -2.09
CA VAL A 6 -6.76 3.93 -1.92
C VAL A 6 -6.99 2.58 -2.57
N THR A 7 -7.58 1.66 -1.80
CA THR A 7 -8.03 0.36 -2.31
C THR A 7 -9.40 0.07 -1.73
N GLU A 8 -9.95 -1.12 -2.01
CA GLU A 8 -11.26 -1.50 -1.46
C GLU A 8 -11.16 -1.82 0.03
N THR A 9 -10.20 -2.65 0.43
CA THR A 9 -10.17 -3.19 1.81
C THR A 9 -9.02 -2.69 2.68
N ASP A 10 -8.02 -2.04 2.11
CA ASP A 10 -6.79 -1.65 2.80
C ASP A 10 -6.13 -2.84 3.52
N ALA A 11 -6.23 -4.02 2.92
CA ALA A 11 -5.75 -5.25 3.53
C ALA A 11 -4.85 -6.09 2.63
N CYS A 12 -4.68 -5.71 1.38
CA CYS A 12 -3.82 -6.42 0.40
C CYS A 12 -2.89 -5.45 -0.30
N CYS A 13 -3.27 -5.02 -1.53
CA CYS A 13 -2.39 -4.17 -2.35
C CYS A 13 -2.10 -2.82 -1.71
N GLY A 14 -3.07 -2.22 -1.00
CA GLY A 14 -2.91 -0.89 -0.41
C GLY A 14 -1.75 -0.81 0.57
N PRO A 15 -1.75 -1.63 1.62
CA PRO A 15 -0.65 -1.65 2.58
C PRO A 15 0.70 -1.99 1.94
N MET A 16 0.72 -2.89 0.94
CA MET A 16 1.95 -3.21 0.22
C MET A 16 2.48 -1.99 -0.54
N ALA A 17 1.61 -1.33 -1.32
CA ALA A 17 1.99 -0.16 -2.10
C ALA A 17 2.47 0.97 -1.21
N ALA A 18 1.75 1.23 -0.11
CA ALA A 18 2.14 2.26 0.84
C ALA A 18 3.51 1.99 1.46
N ALA A 19 3.76 0.73 1.83
CA ALA A 19 5.03 0.34 2.42
C ALA A 19 6.19 0.52 1.43
N PHE A 20 6.02 0.11 0.18
CA PHE A 20 7.06 0.28 -0.83
C PHE A 20 7.31 1.76 -1.14
N LEU A 21 6.25 2.56 -1.25
CA LEU A 21 6.40 4.01 -1.49
C LEU A 21 7.15 4.69 -0.34
N SER A 22 6.84 4.33 0.90
CA SER A 22 7.54 4.86 2.07
C SER A 22 9.01 4.49 2.06
N ASP A 23 9.33 3.31 1.56
CA ASP A 23 10.69 2.80 1.52
C ASP A 23 11.54 3.49 0.45
N TYR A 24 10.91 3.95 -0.63
CA TYR A 24 11.63 4.59 -1.75
C TYR A 24 12.13 5.99 -1.41
N SER A 25 11.46 6.72 -0.53
CA SER A 25 11.89 8.06 -0.15
C SER A 25 11.36 8.45 1.23
N PRO A 26 12.24 8.87 2.14
CA PRO A 26 11.82 9.34 3.46
C PRO A 26 11.07 10.68 3.40
N SER A 27 11.14 11.40 2.30
CA SER A 27 10.45 12.68 2.14
C SER A 27 8.98 12.52 1.72
N ILE A 28 8.55 11.30 1.40
CA ILE A 28 7.17 11.02 1.03
C ILE A 28 6.46 10.44 2.25
N GLU A 29 5.41 11.12 2.71
CA GLU A 29 4.54 10.61 3.75
C GLU A 29 3.38 9.86 3.07
N VAL A 30 3.22 8.58 3.37
CA VAL A 30 2.23 7.74 2.71
C VAL A 30 1.23 7.21 3.73
N VAL A 31 -0.05 7.35 3.39
CA VAL A 31 -1.14 6.78 4.17
C VAL A 31 -1.99 5.94 3.22
N SER A 32 -2.40 4.76 3.65
CA SER A 32 -3.32 3.92 2.88
C SER A 32 -4.69 3.88 3.54
N MET A 33 -5.74 3.69 2.72
CA MET A 33 -7.09 3.51 3.23
C MET A 33 -7.90 2.62 2.29
N GLY A 34 -8.94 2.01 2.84
CA GLY A 34 -9.91 1.24 2.07
C GLY A 34 -11.28 1.91 2.09
N ARG A 35 -12.03 1.73 1.02
CA ARG A 35 -13.42 2.19 0.94
C ARG A 35 -14.29 1.39 1.91
N ASN A 36 -13.98 0.10 2.05
CA ASN A 36 -14.62 -0.82 3.01
C ASN A 36 -13.51 -1.60 3.71
N PRO A 37 -12.87 -1.02 4.73
CA PRO A 37 -11.68 -1.62 5.32
C PRO A 37 -11.99 -2.95 6.00
N SER A 38 -11.10 -3.91 5.81
CA SER A 38 -11.13 -5.19 6.50
C SER A 38 -10.65 -5.02 7.94
N GLN A 39 -10.82 -6.05 8.77
CA GLN A 39 -10.41 -6.00 10.17
C GLN A 39 -8.90 -6.14 10.35
N SER A 40 -8.26 -6.90 9.46
CA SER A 40 -6.82 -7.18 9.56
C SER A 40 -6.24 -7.56 8.21
N VAL A 41 -4.91 -7.57 8.15
CA VAL A 41 -4.17 -8.05 6.99
C VAL A 41 -3.95 -9.55 7.13
N GLU A 42 -4.09 -10.32 6.04
CA GLU A 42 -3.87 -11.76 6.02
C GLU A 42 -2.42 -12.09 6.41
N PHE A 43 -2.24 -13.15 7.24
CA PHE A 43 -0.91 -13.48 7.72
C PHE A 43 0.06 -13.92 6.61
N LEU A 44 -0.45 -14.52 5.52
CA LEU A 44 0.39 -14.88 4.38
C LEU A 44 0.96 -13.65 3.68
N LEU A 45 0.19 -12.58 3.64
CA LEU A 45 0.64 -11.31 3.10
C LEU A 45 1.74 -10.72 3.99
N VAL A 46 1.54 -10.77 5.31
CA VAL A 46 2.54 -10.34 6.27
C VAL A 46 3.83 -11.12 6.07
N ALA A 47 3.74 -12.45 5.88
CA ALA A 47 4.90 -13.31 5.65
C ALA A 47 5.63 -12.93 4.35
N ALA A 48 4.89 -12.69 3.27
CA ALA A 48 5.49 -12.31 1.99
C ALA A 48 6.23 -10.97 2.10
N MET A 49 5.68 -10.01 2.82
CA MET A 49 6.32 -8.70 3.00
C MET A 49 7.54 -8.78 3.90
N ARG A 50 7.56 -9.67 4.88
CA ARG A 50 8.75 -9.90 5.71
C ARG A 50 9.94 -10.37 4.90
N GLU A 51 9.72 -11.09 3.81
CA GLU A 51 10.80 -11.50 2.92
C GLU A 51 11.51 -10.30 2.31
N CYS A 52 10.83 -9.16 2.23
CA CYS A 52 11.39 -7.90 1.78
C CYS A 52 11.80 -6.99 2.93
N LEU A 53 11.89 -7.51 4.15
CA LEU A 53 12.23 -6.77 5.37
C LEU A 53 11.22 -5.68 5.72
N ILE A 54 9.97 -5.88 5.33
CA ILE A 54 8.86 -4.99 5.64
C ILE A 54 7.91 -5.72 6.57
N ASP A 55 7.64 -5.12 7.74
CA ASP A 55 6.77 -5.73 8.75
C ASP A 55 5.39 -5.09 8.71
N LEU A 56 4.39 -5.87 8.30
CA LEU A 56 2.99 -5.44 8.32
C LEU A 56 2.21 -6.07 9.48
N GLU A 57 2.89 -6.78 10.38
CA GLU A 57 2.21 -7.37 11.52
C GLU A 57 1.62 -6.28 12.41
N GLY A 58 0.36 -6.46 12.80
CA GLY A 58 -0.33 -5.48 13.63
C GLY A 58 -0.89 -4.28 12.85
N TYR A 59 -0.65 -4.21 11.54
CA TYR A 59 -1.24 -3.14 10.75
C TYR A 59 -2.77 -3.29 10.76
N VAL A 60 -3.46 -2.19 11.07
CA VAL A 60 -4.92 -2.15 11.09
C VAL A 60 -5.42 -1.39 9.86
N PRO A 61 -6.19 -2.04 8.99
CA PRO A 61 -6.78 -1.35 7.83
C PRO A 61 -7.57 -0.11 8.24
N LYS A 62 -7.40 0.97 7.48
CA LYS A 62 -8.02 2.26 7.76
C LYS A 62 -9.14 2.54 6.78
N GLY A 63 -10.17 3.24 7.25
CA GLY A 63 -11.24 3.72 6.41
C GLY A 63 -11.18 5.23 6.25
N LYS A 64 -12.18 5.77 5.57
CA LYS A 64 -12.28 7.21 5.33
C LYS A 64 -12.28 8.02 6.62
N ASP A 65 -12.95 7.53 7.66
CA ASP A 65 -13.03 8.24 8.94
C ASP A 65 -11.68 8.31 9.65
N ASP A 66 -10.81 7.33 9.41
CA ASP A 66 -9.50 7.30 10.04
C ASP A 66 -8.54 8.32 9.43
N VAL A 67 -8.67 8.62 8.15
CA VAL A 67 -7.85 9.62 7.47
C VAL A 67 -8.48 11.00 7.56
N GLY A 68 -9.79 11.06 7.80
CA GLY A 68 -10.52 12.29 8.11
C GLY A 68 -10.32 13.39 7.08
N SER A 69 -9.97 14.58 7.58
CA SER A 69 -9.80 15.76 6.76
C SER A 69 -8.34 16.03 6.39
N MET A 70 -7.48 15.00 6.45
CA MET A 70 -6.08 15.16 6.04
C MET A 70 -6.00 15.57 4.56
N ASP A 71 -5.10 16.48 4.27
CA ASP A 71 -4.86 16.93 2.91
C ASP A 71 -3.75 16.07 2.28
N PHE A 72 -3.98 15.65 1.05
CA PHE A 72 -3.00 14.87 0.30
C PHE A 72 -2.65 15.59 -1.00
N ASP A 73 -1.37 15.53 -1.35
CA ASP A 73 -0.89 16.12 -2.61
C ASP A 73 -1.25 15.24 -3.79
N VAL A 74 -1.25 13.92 -3.59
CA VAL A 74 -1.52 12.95 -4.64
C VAL A 74 -2.34 11.79 -4.07
N VAL A 75 -3.28 11.29 -4.87
CA VAL A 75 -4.04 10.08 -4.56
C VAL A 75 -3.63 9.01 -5.56
N TYR A 76 -3.20 7.86 -5.04
CA TYR A 76 -2.86 6.70 -5.85
C TYR A 76 -3.93 5.63 -5.65
N GLU A 77 -4.74 5.41 -6.68
CA GLU A 77 -5.73 4.35 -6.65
C GLU A 77 -5.08 3.06 -7.13
N CYS A 78 -4.90 2.14 -6.20
CA CYS A 78 -4.34 0.83 -6.49
C CYS A 78 -5.45 -0.05 -7.07
N PRO A 79 -5.20 -0.76 -8.19
CA PRO A 79 -6.24 -1.63 -8.76
C PRO A 79 -6.71 -2.67 -7.75
N ASP A 80 -8.01 -2.91 -7.72
CA ASP A 80 -8.58 -3.95 -6.87
C ASP A 80 -8.25 -5.32 -7.45
N MET A 81 -7.51 -6.11 -6.68
CA MET A 81 -7.18 -7.48 -7.04
C MET A 81 -7.64 -8.40 -5.91
N PRO A 82 -8.12 -9.61 -6.22
CA PRO A 82 -8.48 -10.55 -5.18
C PRO A 82 -7.31 -10.80 -4.25
N CYS A 83 -7.59 -10.89 -2.96
CA CYS A 83 -6.55 -11.17 -1.98
C CYS A 83 -6.03 -12.60 -2.19
N PRO A 84 -4.73 -12.82 -2.36
CA PRO A 84 -4.19 -14.15 -2.63
C PRO A 84 -4.41 -15.12 -1.47
N LYS A 85 -4.50 -16.42 -1.79
CA LYS A 85 -4.77 -17.46 -0.80
C LYS A 85 -3.57 -18.35 -0.51
N THR A 86 -2.50 -18.22 -1.30
CA THR A 86 -1.26 -19.00 -1.07
C THR A 86 -0.09 -18.02 -0.91
N LEU A 87 0.96 -18.49 -0.26
CA LEU A 87 2.17 -17.69 -0.08
C LEU A 87 2.80 -17.34 -1.44
N GLU A 88 2.79 -18.30 -2.37
CA GLU A 88 3.34 -18.06 -3.71
C GLU A 88 2.58 -16.95 -4.44
N GLU A 89 1.24 -16.99 -4.38
CA GLU A 89 0.41 -15.94 -4.97
C GLU A 89 0.65 -14.60 -4.28
N CYS A 90 0.85 -14.59 -2.97
CA CYS A 90 1.20 -13.38 -2.24
C CYS A 90 2.54 -12.80 -2.70
N ARG A 91 3.52 -13.66 -2.97
CA ARG A 91 4.82 -13.23 -3.50
C ARG A 91 4.69 -12.62 -4.90
N MET A 92 3.86 -13.22 -5.74
CA MET A 92 3.61 -12.70 -7.09
C MET A 92 2.93 -11.33 -7.03
N LEU A 93 1.92 -11.20 -6.19
CA LEU A 93 1.23 -9.92 -6.00
C LEU A 93 2.19 -8.88 -5.43
N ARG A 94 2.98 -9.24 -4.43
CA ARG A 94 3.98 -8.36 -3.82
C ARG A 94 4.93 -7.81 -4.87
N ASP A 95 5.47 -8.67 -5.71
CA ASP A 95 6.45 -8.26 -6.71
C ASP A 95 5.82 -7.37 -7.78
N TYR A 96 4.57 -7.65 -8.15
CA TYR A 96 3.81 -6.81 -9.07
C TYR A 96 3.56 -5.43 -8.45
N VAL A 97 3.06 -5.39 -7.21
CA VAL A 97 2.78 -4.12 -6.52
C VAL A 97 4.04 -3.30 -6.32
N LYS A 98 5.15 -3.97 -5.99
CA LYS A 98 6.44 -3.30 -5.84
C LYS A 98 6.85 -2.58 -7.11
N ASN A 99 6.72 -3.23 -8.26
CA ASN A 99 7.05 -2.65 -9.55
C ASN A 99 6.12 -1.48 -9.89
N GLU A 100 4.81 -1.66 -9.70
CA GLU A 100 3.84 -0.60 -9.98
C GLU A 100 4.04 0.62 -9.07
N ALA A 101 4.33 0.40 -7.79
CA ALA A 101 4.62 1.47 -6.86
C ALA A 101 5.89 2.23 -7.27
N TYR A 102 6.89 1.52 -7.76
CA TYR A 102 8.12 2.14 -8.24
C TYR A 102 7.88 3.04 -9.45
N LEU A 103 7.07 2.56 -10.40
CA LEU A 103 6.72 3.37 -11.58
C LEU A 103 5.95 4.63 -11.19
N PHE A 104 5.02 4.49 -10.24
CA PHE A 104 4.29 5.63 -9.71
C PHE A 104 5.26 6.62 -9.04
N PHE A 105 6.18 6.12 -8.22
CA PHE A 105 7.18 6.94 -7.55
C PHE A 105 8.05 7.72 -8.55
N ARG A 106 8.48 7.07 -9.62
CA ARG A 106 9.24 7.73 -10.68
C ARG A 106 8.46 8.85 -11.32
N GLY A 107 7.16 8.64 -11.52
CA GLY A 107 6.27 9.68 -12.04
C GLY A 107 6.21 10.89 -11.11
N LEU A 108 6.15 10.67 -9.81
CA LEU A 108 6.15 11.75 -8.82
C LEU A 108 7.44 12.57 -8.89
N ILE A 109 8.59 11.92 -9.03
CA ILE A 109 9.88 12.62 -9.15
C ILE A 109 9.90 13.47 -10.40
N ALA A 110 9.40 12.94 -11.52
CA ALA A 110 9.43 13.63 -12.81
C ALA A 110 8.52 14.85 -12.84
N TYR A 111 7.37 14.79 -12.17
CA TYR A 111 6.36 15.85 -12.20
C TYR A 111 6.25 16.66 -10.90
N GLY A 112 6.91 16.25 -9.85
CA GLY A 112 6.82 16.87 -8.53
C GLY A 112 7.78 18.02 -8.30
N ARG A 113 8.39 18.54 -9.33
CA ARG A 113 9.35 19.64 -9.21
C ARG A 113 8.72 21.00 -9.34
#